data_1c682f9339c513a919ab69b8a6b1f762
#
_entry.id   1c682f9339c513a919ab69b8a6b1f762
#
_cell.length_a   1.000
_cell.length_b   1.000
_cell.length_c   1.000
_cell.angle_alpha   90.00
_cell.angle_beta   90.00
_cell.angle_gamma   90.00
#
_symmetry.space_group_name_H-M   'P 1'
#
loop_
_entity.id
_entity.type
_entity.pdbx_description
1 polymer ?
#
loop_
_entity_poly.entity_id
_entity_poly.type
_entity_poly.pdbx_seq_one_letter_code
_entity_poly.pdbx_strand_id
1 'polypeptide(L)'
;YRWTQKGYTVCVLICSLALIFFALLSMSKVKETVQIKPKEKFSFGQIFNVIKTNDQLRVFMLFAMLSNAGFYTTSGVKDYFFGIVLENSKAQSLFNTFGAVGSIAGLAVIPVMMKFTTRRRTYQFSLLLALAGYIGMFFAGQLLASTMLLNVFFLLTQIGTASMFVSQTVFLSDIVDYGEVKTGERKESVTFSMKGFLQKMAYTLQTVILFSVLGAVGYKKCVPDENGVIIYPAKVKNAVAAVMYVIPPLFFILSIIVFSTRFKLHGDYMDDITAKVTEAREKRMSESSDAAQ
;
A
#
# COMPACT_ATOMS: atom_id res chain seq x y z
N TYR A 1 13.42 23.66 -16.08
CA TYR A 1 12.34 24.50 -15.54
C TYR A 1 12.63 24.75 -14.06
N ARG A 2 13.15 25.95 -13.72
CA ARG A 2 13.17 26.43 -12.34
C ARG A 2 11.71 26.72 -11.96
N TRP A 3 11.15 25.92 -11.09
CA TRP A 3 9.91 26.26 -10.41
C TRP A 3 10.18 27.54 -9.62
N THR A 4 9.63 28.65 -10.08
CA THR A 4 9.75 29.89 -9.31
C THR A 4 8.97 29.69 -8.01
N GLN A 5 9.51 30.19 -6.89
CA GLN A 5 8.88 30.10 -5.57
C GLN A 5 7.41 30.55 -5.61
N LYS A 6 7.10 31.55 -6.44
CA LYS A 6 5.72 32.03 -6.71
C LYS A 6 4.83 30.95 -7.34
N GLY A 7 5.31 30.22 -8.33
CA GLY A 7 4.52 29.15 -8.97
C GLY A 7 4.19 28.01 -8.01
N TYR A 8 5.14 27.64 -7.15
CA TYR A 8 4.91 26.65 -6.11
C TYR A 8 3.85 27.11 -5.10
N THR A 9 3.94 28.37 -4.62
CA THR A 9 2.97 28.96 -3.70
C THR A 9 1.56 28.97 -4.29
N VAL A 10 1.41 29.41 -5.54
CA VAL A 10 0.09 29.43 -6.23
C VAL A 10 -0.50 28.03 -6.36
N CYS A 11 0.30 27.04 -6.75
CA CYS A 11 -0.16 25.64 -6.85
C CYS A 11 -0.64 25.11 -5.50
N VAL A 12 0.13 25.33 -4.43
CA VAL A 12 -0.24 24.89 -3.07
C VAL A 12 -1.53 25.58 -2.61
N LEU A 13 -1.68 26.88 -2.87
CA LEU A 13 -2.92 27.63 -2.51
C LEU A 13 -4.15 27.05 -3.24
N ILE A 14 -4.06 26.82 -4.55
CA ILE A 14 -5.16 26.24 -5.33
C ILE A 14 -5.54 24.86 -4.80
N CYS A 15 -4.55 23.98 -4.58
CA CYS A 15 -4.80 22.64 -4.05
C CYS A 15 -5.42 22.68 -2.64
N SER A 16 -4.94 23.57 -1.77
CA SER A 16 -5.48 23.71 -0.41
C SER A 16 -6.92 24.23 -0.41
N LEU A 17 -7.23 25.24 -1.23
CA LEU A 17 -8.59 25.76 -1.37
C LEU A 17 -9.54 24.70 -1.94
N ALA A 18 -9.12 23.95 -2.96
CA ALA A 18 -9.90 22.84 -3.51
C ALA A 18 -10.19 21.78 -2.45
N LEU A 19 -9.18 21.40 -1.65
CA LEU A 19 -9.32 20.42 -0.57
C LEU A 19 -10.34 20.91 0.48
N ILE A 20 -10.23 22.14 0.93
CA ILE A 20 -11.17 22.75 1.89
C ILE A 20 -12.58 22.77 1.31
N PHE A 21 -12.73 23.21 0.06
CA PHE A 21 -14.04 23.28 -0.62
C PHE A 21 -14.71 21.90 -0.68
N PHE A 22 -14.02 20.87 -1.14
CA PHE A 22 -14.58 19.52 -1.23
C PHE A 22 -14.83 18.89 0.16
N ALA A 23 -14.00 19.21 1.17
CA ALA A 23 -14.25 18.78 2.55
C ALA A 23 -15.54 19.38 3.11
N LEU A 24 -15.73 20.68 2.96
CA LEU A 24 -16.95 21.37 3.40
C LEU A 24 -18.19 20.89 2.63
N LEU A 25 -18.07 20.67 1.33
CA LEU A 25 -19.16 20.12 0.50
C LEU A 25 -19.54 18.70 0.95
N SER A 26 -18.57 17.86 1.26
CA SER A 26 -18.80 16.52 1.81
C SER A 26 -19.52 16.60 3.16
N MET A 27 -19.04 17.42 4.09
CA MET A 27 -19.67 17.60 5.40
C MET A 27 -21.10 18.11 5.31
N SER A 28 -21.42 18.97 4.35
CA SER A 28 -22.76 19.53 4.17
C SER A 28 -23.78 18.54 3.59
N LYS A 29 -23.31 17.49 2.86
CA LYS A 29 -24.16 16.50 2.19
C LYS A 29 -24.28 15.17 2.92
N VAL A 30 -23.31 14.84 3.77
CA VAL A 30 -23.32 13.58 4.53
C VAL A 30 -24.16 13.76 5.78
N LYS A 31 -25.29 13.04 5.84
CA LYS A 31 -26.08 12.89 7.09
C LYS A 31 -25.67 11.59 7.77
N GLU A 32 -25.24 11.67 9.01
CA GLU A 32 -25.04 10.47 9.82
C GLU A 32 -26.41 9.85 10.13
N THR A 33 -26.72 8.72 9.49
CA THR A 33 -27.98 8.00 9.68
C THR A 33 -27.92 7.05 10.87
N VAL A 34 -26.75 6.67 11.34
CA VAL A 34 -26.55 5.76 12.47
C VAL A 34 -25.55 6.34 13.45
N GLN A 35 -26.02 6.84 14.57
CA GLN A 35 -25.16 7.22 15.69
C GLN A 35 -24.88 6.00 16.56
N ILE A 36 -23.78 5.32 16.31
CA ILE A 36 -23.27 4.30 17.24
C ILE A 36 -22.60 5.06 18.39
N LYS A 37 -23.29 5.15 19.53
CA LYS A 37 -22.68 5.70 20.75
C LYS A 37 -21.48 4.83 21.11
N PRO A 38 -20.26 5.37 21.18
CA PRO A 38 -19.10 4.60 21.62
C PRO A 38 -19.34 4.17 23.08
N LYS A 39 -19.56 2.87 23.31
CA LYS A 39 -19.76 2.32 24.66
C LYS A 39 -18.51 2.37 25.53
N GLU A 40 -17.34 2.55 24.96
CA GLU A 40 -16.08 2.48 25.70
C GLU A 40 -15.10 3.61 25.30
N LYS A 41 -14.38 4.13 26.29
CA LYS A 41 -13.28 5.07 26.07
C LYS A 41 -12.16 4.33 25.32
N PHE A 42 -11.70 4.91 24.23
CA PHE A 42 -10.57 4.39 23.46
C PHE A 42 -9.33 4.30 24.37
N SER A 43 -8.72 3.12 24.44
CA SER A 43 -7.48 2.91 25.19
C SER A 43 -6.44 2.23 24.32
N PHE A 44 -5.19 2.64 24.44
CA PHE A 44 -4.06 1.96 23.79
C PHE A 44 -3.95 0.48 24.17
N GLY A 45 -4.34 0.13 25.41
CA GLY A 45 -4.42 -1.27 25.85
C GLY A 45 -5.37 -2.12 25.02
N GLN A 46 -6.49 -1.56 24.55
CA GLN A 46 -7.41 -2.26 23.66
C GLN A 46 -6.77 -2.62 22.31
N ILE A 47 -5.95 -1.74 21.74
CA ILE A 47 -5.23 -2.02 20.50
C ILE A 47 -4.34 -3.26 20.67
N PHE A 48 -3.52 -3.28 21.72
CA PHE A 48 -2.64 -4.41 22.01
C PHE A 48 -3.42 -5.71 22.26
N ASN A 49 -4.57 -5.61 22.94
CA ASN A 49 -5.42 -6.76 23.18
C ASN A 49 -6.00 -7.31 21.87
N VAL A 50 -6.49 -6.45 20.97
CA VAL A 50 -7.02 -6.88 19.66
C VAL A 50 -5.91 -7.56 18.83
N ILE A 51 -4.70 -6.99 18.79
CA ILE A 51 -3.56 -7.59 18.08
C ILE A 51 -3.18 -8.94 18.71
N LYS A 52 -3.22 -9.05 20.04
CA LYS A 52 -2.86 -10.28 20.75
C LYS A 52 -3.89 -11.40 20.55
N THR A 53 -5.17 -11.06 20.57
CA THR A 53 -6.27 -12.03 20.47
C THR A 53 -6.57 -12.44 19.04
N ASN A 54 -6.40 -11.55 18.06
CA ASN A 54 -6.67 -11.82 16.64
C ASN A 54 -5.37 -12.22 15.91
N ASP A 55 -5.15 -13.53 15.78
CA ASP A 55 -3.96 -14.07 15.10
C ASP A 55 -3.94 -13.75 13.60
N GLN A 56 -5.10 -13.67 12.95
CA GLN A 56 -5.17 -13.34 11.53
C GLN A 56 -4.87 -11.86 11.27
N LEU A 57 -5.17 -10.97 12.23
CA LEU A 57 -4.72 -9.57 12.18
C LEU A 57 -3.19 -9.49 12.22
N ARG A 58 -2.52 -10.26 13.07
CA ARG A 58 -1.05 -10.30 13.12
C ARG A 58 -0.43 -10.78 11.81
N VAL A 59 -1.01 -11.82 11.22
CA VAL A 59 -0.57 -12.33 9.91
C VAL A 59 -0.77 -11.26 8.83
N PHE A 60 -1.94 -10.59 8.84
CA PHE A 60 -2.23 -9.48 7.95
C PHE A 60 -1.20 -8.34 8.10
N MET A 61 -0.93 -7.93 9.34
CA MET A 61 0.05 -6.88 9.62
C MET A 61 1.41 -7.20 9.00
N LEU A 62 1.85 -8.45 9.11
CA LEU A 62 3.16 -8.86 8.59
C LEU A 62 3.20 -8.83 7.06
N PHE A 63 2.28 -9.51 6.37
CA PHE A 63 2.33 -9.56 4.91
C PHE A 63 1.99 -8.21 4.26
N ALA A 64 1.06 -7.44 4.84
CA ALA A 64 0.72 -6.12 4.35
C ALA A 64 1.88 -5.13 4.54
N MET A 65 2.57 -5.16 5.69
CA MET A 65 3.77 -4.35 5.91
C MET A 65 4.86 -4.66 4.89
N LEU A 66 5.14 -5.93 4.63
CA LEU A 66 6.14 -6.36 3.65
C LEU A 66 5.80 -5.86 2.24
N SER A 67 4.58 -6.14 1.75
CA SER A 67 4.18 -5.71 0.41
C SER A 67 4.12 -4.19 0.27
N ASN A 68 3.65 -3.48 1.29
CA ASN A 68 3.65 -2.02 1.31
C ASN A 68 5.08 -1.46 1.32
N ALA A 69 6.01 -2.07 2.06
CA ALA A 69 7.42 -1.66 2.06
C ALA A 69 8.05 -1.80 0.67
N GLY A 70 7.75 -2.88 -0.06
CA GLY A 70 8.16 -3.04 -1.45
C GLY A 70 7.66 -1.92 -2.34
N PHE A 71 6.36 -1.60 -2.27
CA PHE A 71 5.77 -0.51 -3.03
C PHE A 71 6.38 0.86 -2.69
N TYR A 72 6.49 1.19 -1.39
CA TYR A 72 7.04 2.49 -0.98
C TYR A 72 8.52 2.63 -1.27
N THR A 73 9.29 1.53 -1.29
CA THR A 73 10.72 1.57 -1.69
C THR A 73 10.86 2.10 -3.11
N THR A 74 10.05 1.62 -4.05
CA THR A 74 10.05 2.15 -5.42
C THR A 74 9.64 3.62 -5.48
N SER A 75 8.60 3.99 -4.74
CA SER A 75 8.14 5.38 -4.67
C SER A 75 9.19 6.34 -4.11
N GLY A 76 9.98 5.91 -3.14
CA GLY A 76 11.01 6.75 -2.52
C GLY A 76 12.31 6.81 -3.29
N VAL A 77 12.70 5.72 -3.98
CA VAL A 77 13.97 5.66 -4.71
C VAL A 77 13.90 6.21 -6.12
N LYS A 78 12.71 6.27 -6.73
CA LYS A 78 12.55 6.66 -8.15
C LYS A 78 13.18 8.01 -8.50
N ASP A 79 13.04 9.01 -7.62
CA ASP A 79 13.59 10.34 -7.87
C ASP A 79 15.13 10.31 -7.93
N TYR A 80 15.75 9.54 -7.04
CA TYR A 80 17.20 9.28 -7.07
C TYR A 80 17.61 8.45 -8.28
N PHE A 81 16.79 7.46 -8.65
CA PHE A 81 17.08 6.62 -9.81
C PHE A 81 17.08 7.42 -11.12
N PHE A 82 16.04 8.21 -11.36
CA PHE A 82 15.97 9.04 -12.58
C PHE A 82 16.95 10.22 -12.55
N GLY A 83 17.27 10.77 -11.38
CA GLY A 83 18.21 11.89 -11.24
C GLY A 83 19.68 11.46 -11.29
N ILE A 84 20.03 10.28 -10.74
CA ILE A 84 21.43 9.84 -10.57
C ILE A 84 21.82 8.75 -11.58
N VAL A 85 20.94 7.78 -11.83
CA VAL A 85 21.27 6.62 -12.69
C VAL A 85 20.99 6.92 -14.16
N LEU A 86 19.79 7.41 -14.46
CA LEU A 86 19.37 7.69 -15.84
C LEU A 86 19.66 9.13 -16.27
N GLU A 87 19.87 10.05 -15.35
CA GLU A 87 20.12 11.47 -15.60
C GLU A 87 19.08 12.10 -16.55
N ASN A 88 17.83 11.64 -16.47
CA ASN A 88 16.75 11.98 -17.40
C ASN A 88 15.41 12.23 -16.69
N SER A 89 15.14 13.50 -16.38
CA SER A 89 13.87 13.91 -15.74
C SER A 89 12.63 13.73 -16.63
N LYS A 90 12.80 13.74 -17.97
CA LYS A 90 11.68 13.50 -18.89
C LYS A 90 11.24 12.04 -18.83
N ALA A 91 12.19 11.11 -18.72
CA ALA A 91 11.90 9.70 -18.54
C ALA A 91 11.11 9.43 -17.25
N GLN A 92 11.40 10.16 -16.17
CA GLN A 92 10.63 10.09 -14.92
C GLN A 92 9.17 10.50 -15.10
N SER A 93 8.90 11.54 -15.87
CA SER A 93 7.51 11.97 -16.14
C SER A 93 6.71 10.90 -16.85
N LEU A 94 7.30 10.26 -17.87
CA LEU A 94 6.69 9.12 -18.55
C LEU A 94 6.49 7.93 -17.60
N PHE A 95 7.48 7.61 -16.78
CA PHE A 95 7.36 6.55 -15.75
C PHE A 95 6.18 6.80 -14.81
N ASN A 96 6.02 8.02 -14.32
CA ASN A 96 4.89 8.37 -13.46
C ASN A 96 3.54 8.27 -14.21
N THR A 97 3.49 8.64 -15.51
CA THR A 97 2.28 8.52 -16.33
C THR A 97 1.88 7.05 -16.53
N PHE A 98 2.83 6.19 -16.91
CA PHE A 98 2.59 4.75 -17.00
C PHE A 98 2.15 4.15 -15.66
N GLY A 99 2.74 4.62 -14.57
CA GLY A 99 2.34 4.25 -13.21
C GLY A 99 0.89 4.63 -12.88
N ALA A 100 0.47 5.84 -13.22
CA ALA A 100 -0.91 6.30 -13.01
C ALA A 100 -1.91 5.48 -13.82
N VAL A 101 -1.63 5.25 -15.11
CA VAL A 101 -2.45 4.40 -15.99
C VAL A 101 -2.55 2.99 -15.43
N GLY A 102 -1.42 2.40 -15.00
CA GLY A 102 -1.38 1.08 -14.39
C GLY A 102 -2.21 1.01 -13.10
N SER A 103 -2.15 2.03 -12.25
CA SER A 103 -2.94 2.09 -11.01
C SER A 103 -4.45 2.13 -11.30
N ILE A 104 -4.89 2.93 -12.27
CA ILE A 104 -6.30 2.99 -12.68
C ILE A 104 -6.74 1.62 -13.25
N ALA A 105 -5.94 1.02 -14.12
CA ALA A 105 -6.23 -0.31 -14.66
C ALA A 105 -6.31 -1.37 -13.54
N GLY A 106 -5.42 -1.31 -12.55
CA GLY A 106 -5.42 -2.21 -11.39
C GLY A 106 -6.69 -2.11 -10.56
N LEU A 107 -7.23 -0.90 -10.36
CA LEU A 107 -8.51 -0.71 -9.67
C LEU A 107 -9.68 -1.31 -10.47
N ALA A 108 -9.66 -1.20 -11.80
CA ALA A 108 -10.71 -1.76 -12.66
C ALA A 108 -10.65 -3.29 -12.77
N VAL A 109 -9.46 -3.89 -12.66
CA VAL A 109 -9.26 -5.34 -12.78
C VAL A 109 -9.86 -6.10 -11.60
N ILE A 110 -9.86 -5.55 -10.38
CA ILE A 110 -10.31 -6.24 -9.17
C ILE A 110 -11.76 -6.70 -9.22
N PRO A 111 -12.75 -5.85 -9.51
CA PRO A 111 -14.15 -6.30 -9.55
C PRO A 111 -14.36 -7.40 -10.59
N VAL A 112 -13.61 -7.37 -11.69
CA VAL A 112 -13.66 -8.40 -12.73
C VAL A 112 -13.06 -9.71 -12.22
N MET A 113 -11.88 -9.66 -11.60
CA MET A 113 -11.23 -10.85 -11.06
C MET A 113 -12.05 -11.50 -9.94
N MET A 114 -12.65 -10.72 -9.06
CA MET A 114 -13.46 -11.24 -7.94
C MET A 114 -14.74 -11.93 -8.40
N LYS A 115 -15.20 -11.73 -9.65
CA LYS A 115 -16.30 -12.51 -10.24
C LYS A 115 -15.90 -13.93 -10.64
N PHE A 116 -14.64 -14.13 -11.02
CA PHE A 116 -14.14 -15.39 -11.57
C PHE A 116 -13.23 -16.16 -10.62
N THR A 117 -12.71 -15.49 -9.58
CA THR A 117 -11.74 -16.10 -8.67
C THR A 117 -12.04 -15.76 -7.21
N THR A 118 -11.44 -16.52 -6.29
CA THR A 118 -11.54 -16.27 -4.85
C THR A 118 -10.69 -15.05 -4.46
N ARG A 119 -11.09 -14.35 -3.37
CA ARG A 119 -10.33 -13.22 -2.79
C ARG A 119 -8.85 -13.55 -2.58
N ARG A 120 -8.55 -14.77 -2.10
CA ARG A 120 -7.18 -15.26 -1.90
C ARG A 120 -6.39 -15.31 -3.21
N ARG A 121 -6.96 -15.93 -4.27
CA ARG A 121 -6.30 -16.02 -5.58
C ARG A 121 -6.13 -14.65 -6.23
N THR A 122 -7.11 -13.76 -6.09
CA THR A 122 -6.99 -12.37 -6.57
C THR A 122 -5.79 -11.65 -5.96
N TYR A 123 -5.61 -11.77 -4.64
CA TYR A 123 -4.46 -11.16 -3.97
C TYR A 123 -3.13 -11.80 -4.37
N GLN A 124 -3.06 -13.12 -4.45
CA GLN A 124 -1.86 -13.83 -4.91
C GLN A 124 -1.48 -13.42 -6.33
N PHE A 125 -2.48 -13.35 -7.23
CA PHE A 125 -2.25 -12.87 -8.59
C PHE A 125 -1.74 -11.42 -8.61
N SER A 126 -2.29 -10.55 -7.79
CA SER A 126 -1.85 -9.16 -7.66
C SER A 126 -0.37 -9.06 -7.25
N LEU A 127 0.04 -9.85 -6.25
CA LEU A 127 1.44 -9.90 -5.81
C LEU A 127 2.37 -10.49 -6.85
N LEU A 128 1.95 -11.57 -7.53
CA LEU A 128 2.73 -12.20 -8.60
C LEU A 128 2.88 -11.28 -9.82
N LEU A 129 1.82 -10.56 -10.19
CA LEU A 129 1.87 -9.58 -11.27
C LEU A 129 2.83 -8.42 -10.95
N ALA A 130 2.78 -7.90 -9.71
CA ALA A 130 3.71 -6.88 -9.25
C ALA A 130 5.15 -7.41 -9.27
N LEU A 131 5.38 -8.62 -8.79
CA LEU A 131 6.70 -9.28 -8.78
C LEU A 131 7.24 -9.48 -10.21
N ALA A 132 6.41 -9.97 -11.13
CA ALA A 132 6.77 -10.12 -12.54
C ALA A 132 7.13 -8.77 -13.18
N GLY A 133 6.39 -7.71 -12.86
CA GLY A 133 6.71 -6.35 -13.27
C GLY A 133 8.07 -5.88 -12.75
N TYR A 134 8.40 -6.10 -11.47
CA TYR A 134 9.72 -5.75 -10.92
C TYR A 134 10.86 -6.54 -11.56
N ILE A 135 10.68 -7.84 -11.78
CA ILE A 135 11.66 -8.67 -12.50
C ILE A 135 11.86 -8.14 -13.91
N GLY A 136 10.76 -7.82 -14.62
CA GLY A 136 10.82 -7.22 -15.95
C GLY A 136 11.53 -5.86 -15.97
N MET A 137 11.30 -5.00 -14.96
CA MET A 137 11.99 -3.73 -14.80
C MET A 137 13.51 -3.92 -14.64
N PHE A 138 13.95 -4.94 -13.89
CA PHE A 138 15.36 -5.26 -13.75
C PHE A 138 15.99 -5.61 -15.11
N PHE A 139 15.36 -6.50 -15.88
CA PHE A 139 15.84 -6.88 -17.22
C PHE A 139 15.82 -5.68 -18.19
N ALA A 140 14.74 -4.90 -18.18
CA ALA A 140 14.61 -3.73 -19.05
C ALA A 140 15.65 -2.65 -18.74
N GLY A 141 15.91 -2.38 -17.47
CA GLY A 141 16.82 -1.31 -17.04
C GLY A 141 18.28 -1.70 -17.07
N GLN A 142 18.64 -2.91 -16.62
CA GLN A 142 20.04 -3.32 -16.47
C GLN A 142 20.61 -4.02 -17.71
N LEU A 143 19.82 -4.84 -18.40
CA LEU A 143 20.30 -5.64 -19.52
C LEU A 143 20.00 -5.00 -20.87
N LEU A 144 18.80 -4.46 -21.05
CA LEU A 144 18.36 -3.91 -22.34
C LEU A 144 18.54 -2.40 -22.44
N ALA A 145 18.80 -1.71 -21.34
CA ALA A 145 18.91 -0.26 -21.21
C ALA A 145 17.74 0.50 -21.91
N SER A 146 16.54 -0.10 -21.89
CA SER A 146 15.36 0.41 -22.57
C SER A 146 14.40 1.09 -21.59
N THR A 147 14.34 2.41 -21.64
CA THR A 147 13.38 3.19 -20.81
C THR A 147 11.92 2.90 -21.17
N MET A 148 11.61 2.56 -22.41
CA MET A 148 10.24 2.24 -22.80
C MET A 148 9.78 0.92 -22.18
N LEU A 149 10.62 -0.12 -22.25
CA LEU A 149 10.31 -1.41 -21.59
C LEU A 149 10.24 -1.26 -20.07
N LEU A 150 11.10 -0.43 -19.48
CA LEU A 150 11.04 -0.10 -18.05
C LEU A 150 9.66 0.47 -17.68
N ASN A 151 9.11 1.39 -18.47
CA ASN A 151 7.80 1.98 -18.24
C ASN A 151 6.67 0.95 -18.39
N VAL A 152 6.74 0.05 -19.39
CA VAL A 152 5.76 -1.01 -19.60
C VAL A 152 5.74 -1.98 -18.41
N PHE A 153 6.90 -2.42 -17.93
CA PHE A 153 6.96 -3.30 -16.76
C PHE A 153 6.55 -2.59 -15.47
N PHE A 154 6.80 -1.28 -15.36
CA PHE A 154 6.29 -0.49 -14.24
C PHE A 154 4.75 -0.38 -14.26
N LEU A 155 4.14 -0.25 -15.44
CA LEU A 155 2.69 -0.30 -15.59
C LEU A 155 2.13 -1.62 -15.05
N LEU A 156 2.73 -2.77 -15.40
CA LEU A 156 2.34 -4.08 -14.85
C LEU A 156 2.48 -4.13 -13.33
N THR A 157 3.60 -3.61 -12.81
CA THR A 157 3.82 -3.49 -11.36
C THR A 157 2.69 -2.70 -10.69
N GLN A 158 2.29 -1.58 -11.30
CA GLN A 158 1.25 -0.71 -10.74
C GLN A 158 -0.14 -1.32 -10.82
N ILE A 159 -0.45 -2.10 -11.86
CA ILE A 159 -1.69 -2.91 -11.91
C ILE A 159 -1.72 -3.87 -10.70
N GLY A 160 -0.64 -4.61 -10.48
CA GLY A 160 -0.54 -5.55 -9.37
C GLY A 160 -0.64 -4.87 -8.00
N THR A 161 0.10 -3.78 -7.78
CA THR A 161 0.12 -3.08 -6.49
C THR A 161 -1.20 -2.36 -6.17
N ALA A 162 -1.86 -1.72 -7.15
CA ALA A 162 -3.17 -1.12 -6.95
C ALA A 162 -4.21 -2.18 -6.57
N SER A 163 -4.20 -3.32 -7.28
CA SER A 163 -5.05 -4.47 -6.97
C SER A 163 -4.77 -5.04 -5.57
N MET A 164 -3.52 -5.11 -5.17
CA MET A 164 -3.10 -5.51 -3.83
C MET A 164 -3.70 -4.61 -2.74
N PHE A 165 -3.64 -3.29 -2.88
CA PHE A 165 -4.17 -2.34 -1.89
C PHE A 165 -5.67 -2.47 -1.67
N VAL A 166 -6.44 -2.71 -2.73
CA VAL A 166 -7.89 -2.95 -2.63
C VAL A 166 -8.15 -4.29 -1.92
N SER A 167 -7.46 -5.35 -2.30
CA SER A 167 -7.60 -6.66 -1.67
C SER A 167 -7.27 -6.64 -0.18
N GLN A 168 -6.25 -5.87 0.24
CA GLN A 168 -5.94 -5.65 1.67
C GLN A 168 -7.11 -5.02 2.43
N THR A 169 -7.87 -4.12 1.79
CA THR A 169 -9.04 -3.51 2.42
C THR A 169 -10.17 -4.53 2.62
N VAL A 170 -10.37 -5.41 1.64
CA VAL A 170 -11.36 -6.50 1.73
C VAL A 170 -10.99 -7.48 2.86
N PHE A 171 -9.72 -7.86 2.96
CA PHE A 171 -9.27 -8.75 4.05
C PHE A 171 -9.43 -8.14 5.45
N LEU A 172 -9.36 -6.82 5.59
CA LEU A 172 -9.63 -6.19 6.88
C LEU A 172 -11.07 -6.43 7.35
N SER A 173 -12.05 -6.41 6.43
CA SER A 173 -13.44 -6.77 6.77
C SER A 173 -13.53 -8.23 7.24
N ASP A 174 -12.89 -9.16 6.52
CA ASP A 174 -12.85 -10.57 6.89
C ASP A 174 -12.18 -10.78 8.27
N ILE A 175 -11.13 -10.01 8.58
CA ILE A 175 -10.44 -10.05 9.88
C ILE A 175 -11.28 -9.46 11.01
N VAL A 176 -12.10 -8.45 10.74
CA VAL A 176 -13.05 -7.91 11.71
C VAL A 176 -14.09 -8.97 12.05
N ASP A 177 -14.68 -9.61 11.04
CA ASP A 177 -15.69 -10.66 11.24
C ASP A 177 -15.09 -11.87 11.98
N TYR A 178 -13.88 -12.29 11.64
CA TYR A 178 -13.14 -13.31 12.40
C TYR A 178 -12.92 -12.91 13.86
N GLY A 179 -12.53 -11.66 14.10
CA GLY A 179 -12.34 -11.12 15.45
C GLY A 179 -13.63 -11.11 16.25
N GLU A 180 -14.77 -10.77 15.63
CA GLU A 180 -16.09 -10.77 16.26
C GLU A 180 -16.51 -12.19 16.69
N VAL A 181 -16.33 -13.21 15.84
CA VAL A 181 -16.59 -14.61 16.20
C VAL A 181 -15.72 -15.07 17.36
N LYS A 182 -14.44 -14.66 17.38
CA LYS A 182 -13.47 -15.14 18.36
C LYS A 182 -13.60 -14.48 19.73
N THR A 183 -13.99 -13.22 19.78
CA THR A 183 -14.01 -12.41 21.01
C THR A 183 -15.41 -11.97 21.47
N GLY A 184 -16.43 -12.17 20.64
CA GLY A 184 -17.80 -11.68 20.89
C GLY A 184 -17.96 -10.18 20.63
N GLU A 185 -16.88 -9.44 20.33
CA GLU A 185 -16.90 -7.98 20.17
C GLU A 185 -16.40 -7.56 18.78
N ARG A 186 -17.14 -6.65 18.14
CA ARG A 186 -16.78 -6.08 16.85
C ARG A 186 -15.83 -4.89 17.03
N LYS A 187 -14.54 -5.09 16.85
CA LYS A 187 -13.49 -4.06 16.97
C LYS A 187 -13.07 -3.50 15.59
N GLU A 188 -14.04 -3.02 14.81
CA GLU A 188 -13.84 -2.56 13.44
C GLU A 188 -12.89 -1.37 13.35
N SER A 189 -13.13 -0.31 14.14
CA SER A 189 -12.33 0.91 14.11
C SER A 189 -10.85 0.65 14.40
N VAL A 190 -10.54 -0.21 15.38
CA VAL A 190 -9.18 -0.60 15.71
C VAL A 190 -8.53 -1.37 14.56
N THR A 191 -9.24 -2.35 14.00
CA THR A 191 -8.72 -3.18 12.91
C THR A 191 -8.42 -2.36 11.66
N PHE A 192 -9.33 -1.47 11.25
CA PHE A 192 -9.12 -0.61 10.08
C PHE A 192 -8.03 0.45 10.30
N SER A 193 -7.86 0.96 11.53
CA SER A 193 -6.77 1.90 11.84
C SER A 193 -5.39 1.29 11.63
N MET A 194 -5.25 -0.04 11.78
CA MET A 194 -4.01 -0.75 11.51
C MET A 194 -3.53 -0.59 10.07
N LYS A 195 -4.43 -0.48 9.10
CA LYS A 195 -4.03 -0.25 7.70
C LYS A 195 -3.23 1.04 7.55
N GLY A 196 -3.74 2.16 8.07
CA GLY A 196 -3.05 3.44 8.04
C GLY A 196 -1.72 3.41 8.80
N PHE A 197 -1.69 2.75 9.96
CA PHE A 197 -0.47 2.55 10.74
C PHE A 197 0.60 1.77 9.94
N LEU A 198 0.22 0.65 9.32
CA LEU A 198 1.14 -0.17 8.53
C LEU A 198 1.69 0.57 7.31
N GLN A 199 0.87 1.40 6.65
CA GLN A 199 1.34 2.24 5.55
C GLN A 199 2.41 3.23 6.02
N LYS A 200 2.21 3.90 7.17
CA LYS A 200 3.21 4.81 7.74
C LYS A 200 4.49 4.09 8.15
N MET A 201 4.37 2.92 8.79
CA MET A 201 5.52 2.09 9.14
C MET A 201 6.30 1.63 7.92
N ALA A 202 5.62 1.18 6.86
CA ALA A 202 6.26 0.76 5.61
C ALA A 202 6.98 1.92 4.92
N TYR A 203 6.40 3.12 4.93
CA TYR A 203 7.04 4.33 4.41
C TYR A 203 8.29 4.71 5.23
N THR A 204 8.22 4.60 6.56
CA THR A 204 9.38 4.83 7.44
C THR A 204 10.49 3.82 7.17
N LEU A 205 10.15 2.53 7.06
CA LEU A 205 11.10 1.47 6.76
C LEU A 205 11.82 1.72 5.42
N GLN A 206 11.08 2.08 4.37
CA GLN A 206 11.65 2.47 3.07
C GLN A 206 12.64 3.63 3.21
N THR A 207 12.27 4.67 3.97
CA THR A 207 13.12 5.85 4.18
C THR A 207 14.43 5.45 4.88
N VAL A 208 14.35 4.63 5.92
CA VAL A 208 15.53 4.11 6.63
C VAL A 208 16.43 3.30 5.68
N ILE A 209 15.85 2.37 4.90
CA ILE A 209 16.61 1.57 3.94
C ILE A 209 17.32 2.47 2.92
N LEU A 210 16.59 3.38 2.28
CA LEU A 210 17.15 4.25 1.25
C LEU A 210 18.30 5.10 1.77
N PHE A 211 18.10 5.81 2.88
CA PHE A 211 19.14 6.70 3.40
C PHE A 211 20.29 5.96 4.06
N SER A 212 20.07 4.76 4.61
CA SER A 212 21.17 3.89 5.08
C SER A 212 22.06 3.46 3.91
N VAL A 213 21.47 3.04 2.79
CA VAL A 213 22.23 2.66 1.59
C VAL A 213 22.97 3.86 1.01
N LEU A 214 22.29 5.01 0.84
CA LEU A 214 22.92 6.24 0.34
C LEU A 214 24.07 6.71 1.25
N GLY A 215 23.90 6.61 2.56
CA GLY A 215 24.94 6.94 3.55
C GLY A 215 26.16 6.02 3.43
N ALA A 216 25.94 4.71 3.34
CA ALA A 216 26.98 3.70 3.23
C ALA A 216 27.83 3.83 1.95
N VAL A 217 27.23 4.28 0.84
CA VAL A 217 27.97 4.48 -0.43
C VAL A 217 28.59 5.86 -0.56
N GLY A 218 28.39 6.76 0.42
CA GLY A 218 29.00 8.08 0.44
C GLY A 218 28.32 9.13 -0.46
N TYR A 219 27.02 9.01 -0.68
CA TYR A 219 26.23 9.95 -1.48
C TYR A 219 26.45 11.42 -1.10
N LYS A 220 26.51 11.75 0.21
CA LYS A 220 26.75 13.12 0.70
C LYS A 220 28.14 13.68 0.37
N LYS A 221 29.08 12.85 -0.06
CA LYS A 221 30.44 13.27 -0.45
C LYS A 221 30.52 13.68 -1.91
N CYS A 222 29.46 13.46 -2.68
CA CYS A 222 29.40 13.90 -4.09
C CYS A 222 29.11 15.41 -4.10
N VAL A 223 30.12 16.20 -4.47
CA VAL A 223 30.05 17.68 -4.53
C VAL A 223 29.99 18.10 -5.99
N PRO A 224 29.33 19.21 -6.33
CA PRO A 224 29.36 19.76 -7.67
C PRO A 224 30.82 20.12 -8.09
N ASP A 225 31.14 19.92 -9.36
CA ASP A 225 32.35 20.40 -9.98
C ASP A 225 32.30 21.93 -10.19
N GLU A 226 33.37 22.49 -10.80
CA GLU A 226 33.49 23.93 -11.12
C GLU A 226 32.32 24.44 -12.00
N ASN A 227 31.66 23.53 -12.77
CA ASN A 227 30.51 23.84 -13.63
C ASN A 227 29.18 23.63 -12.94
N GLY A 228 29.16 23.26 -11.64
CA GLY A 228 27.96 22.97 -10.87
C GLY A 228 27.32 21.62 -11.17
N VAL A 229 28.03 20.72 -11.88
CA VAL A 229 27.57 19.36 -12.22
C VAL A 229 28.05 18.37 -11.17
N ILE A 230 27.13 17.57 -10.63
CA ILE A 230 27.48 16.49 -9.68
C ILE A 230 27.71 15.20 -10.46
N ILE A 231 28.94 14.71 -10.45
CA ILE A 231 29.30 13.42 -11.05
C ILE A 231 29.19 12.34 -9.96
N TYR A 232 28.25 11.42 -10.15
CA TYR A 232 28.06 10.33 -9.20
C TYR A 232 28.93 9.12 -9.54
N PRO A 233 29.74 8.61 -8.58
CA PRO A 233 30.54 7.41 -8.78
C PRO A 233 29.65 6.19 -9.11
N ALA A 234 30.20 5.24 -9.87
CA ALA A 234 29.49 3.99 -10.21
C ALA A 234 28.93 3.25 -8.98
N LYS A 235 29.64 3.28 -7.85
CA LYS A 235 29.18 2.70 -6.59
C LYS A 235 27.85 3.29 -6.13
N VAL A 236 27.66 4.60 -6.27
CA VAL A 236 26.40 5.29 -5.90
C VAL A 236 25.28 4.92 -6.88
N LYS A 237 25.55 4.96 -8.19
CA LYS A 237 24.60 4.58 -9.23
C LYS A 237 24.11 3.13 -9.06
N ASN A 238 25.04 2.21 -8.85
CA ASN A 238 24.73 0.78 -8.65
C ASN A 238 23.94 0.54 -7.36
N ALA A 239 24.24 1.27 -6.28
CA ALA A 239 23.48 1.14 -5.03
C ALA A 239 22.04 1.63 -5.17
N VAL A 240 21.82 2.78 -5.85
CA VAL A 240 20.46 3.27 -6.14
C VAL A 240 19.69 2.30 -7.04
N ALA A 241 20.35 1.76 -8.08
CA ALA A 241 19.78 0.75 -8.94
C ALA A 241 19.42 -0.53 -8.18
N ALA A 242 20.26 -0.99 -7.25
CA ALA A 242 19.98 -2.15 -6.40
C ALA A 242 18.78 -1.91 -5.49
N VAL A 243 18.62 -0.73 -4.89
CA VAL A 243 17.43 -0.38 -4.09
C VAL A 243 16.18 -0.39 -4.96
N MET A 244 16.26 0.06 -6.21
CA MET A 244 15.13 0.10 -7.14
C MET A 244 14.68 -1.28 -7.61
N TYR A 245 15.62 -2.17 -7.91
CA TYR A 245 15.34 -3.42 -8.61
C TYR A 245 15.37 -4.68 -7.72
N VAL A 246 16.10 -4.65 -6.60
CA VAL A 246 16.31 -5.85 -5.77
C VAL A 246 15.45 -5.82 -4.51
N ILE A 247 15.39 -4.68 -3.83
CA ILE A 247 14.69 -4.58 -2.54
C ILE A 247 13.18 -4.84 -2.67
N PRO A 248 12.43 -4.21 -3.61
CA PRO A 248 10.99 -4.44 -3.73
C PRO A 248 10.62 -5.90 -4.03
N PRO A 249 11.23 -6.60 -5.01
CA PRO A 249 10.94 -8.02 -5.24
C PRO A 249 11.14 -8.90 -4.01
N LEU A 250 12.20 -8.66 -3.22
CA LEU A 250 12.42 -9.42 -1.98
C LEU A 250 11.27 -9.25 -1.00
N PHE A 251 10.78 -8.04 -0.81
CA PHE A 251 9.62 -7.77 0.04
C PHE A 251 8.34 -8.43 -0.49
N PHE A 252 8.12 -8.43 -1.80
CA PHE A 252 6.96 -9.10 -2.40
C PHE A 252 7.05 -10.62 -2.24
N ILE A 253 8.22 -11.23 -2.44
CA ILE A 253 8.44 -12.67 -2.23
C ILE A 253 8.13 -13.05 -0.77
N LEU A 254 8.68 -12.31 0.19
CA LEU A 254 8.41 -12.55 1.61
C LEU A 254 6.93 -12.39 1.94
N SER A 255 6.27 -11.38 1.38
CA SER A 255 4.83 -11.17 1.55
C SER A 255 4.01 -12.35 1.00
N ILE A 256 4.36 -12.85 -0.20
CA ILE A 256 3.70 -14.02 -0.82
C ILE A 256 3.85 -15.25 0.08
N ILE A 257 5.05 -15.50 0.61
CA ILE A 257 5.32 -16.64 1.47
C ILE A 257 4.47 -16.56 2.75
N VAL A 258 4.49 -15.43 3.44
CA VAL A 258 3.72 -15.23 4.67
C VAL A 258 2.22 -15.37 4.42
N PHE A 259 1.71 -14.71 3.38
CA PHE A 259 0.29 -14.78 3.02
C PHE A 259 -0.13 -16.21 2.68
N SER A 260 0.62 -16.89 1.83
CA SER A 260 0.25 -18.23 1.35
C SER A 260 0.30 -19.30 2.44
N THR A 261 1.22 -19.16 3.42
CA THR A 261 1.43 -20.16 4.48
C THR A 261 0.66 -19.88 5.76
N ARG A 262 0.36 -18.62 6.08
CA ARG A 262 -0.16 -18.23 7.39
C ARG A 262 -1.57 -17.64 7.38
N PHE A 263 -2.04 -17.11 6.24
CA PHE A 263 -3.37 -16.51 6.17
C PHE A 263 -4.43 -17.58 5.91
N LYS A 264 -5.38 -17.74 6.85
CA LYS A 264 -6.36 -18.82 6.87
C LYS A 264 -7.77 -18.42 6.43
N LEU A 265 -8.08 -17.11 6.36
CA LEU A 265 -9.43 -16.62 6.07
C LEU A 265 -9.76 -16.76 4.58
N HIS A 266 -10.13 -17.97 4.15
CA HIS A 266 -10.53 -18.28 2.77
C HIS A 266 -11.33 -19.57 2.69
N GLY A 267 -12.10 -19.74 1.59
CA GLY A 267 -12.90 -20.94 1.33
C GLY A 267 -13.90 -21.22 2.44
N ASP A 268 -14.21 -22.49 2.66
CA ASP A 268 -15.21 -22.99 3.61
C ASP A 268 -15.04 -22.44 5.03
N TYR A 269 -13.77 -22.16 5.42
CA TYR A 269 -13.48 -21.58 6.74
C TYR A 269 -14.01 -20.14 6.86
N MET A 270 -13.89 -19.33 5.81
CA MET A 270 -14.44 -17.97 5.82
C MET A 270 -15.95 -17.97 5.69
N ASP A 271 -16.51 -18.92 4.96
CA ASP A 271 -17.96 -19.08 4.80
C ASP A 271 -18.61 -19.46 6.14
N ASP A 272 -18.00 -20.37 6.93
CA ASP A 272 -18.41 -20.69 8.30
C ASP A 272 -18.37 -19.47 9.24
N ILE A 273 -17.30 -18.65 9.16
CA ILE A 273 -17.21 -17.41 9.94
C ILE A 273 -18.33 -16.44 9.56
N THR A 274 -18.59 -16.26 8.28
CA THR A 274 -19.64 -15.37 7.79
C THR A 274 -21.02 -15.82 8.25
N ALA A 275 -21.30 -17.12 8.22
CA ALA A 275 -22.55 -17.71 8.73
C ALA A 275 -22.72 -17.44 10.22
N LYS A 276 -21.70 -17.69 11.04
CA LYS A 276 -21.71 -17.42 12.49
C LYS A 276 -21.92 -15.94 12.83
N VAL A 277 -21.31 -15.04 12.08
CA VAL A 277 -21.52 -13.58 12.27
C VAL A 277 -22.95 -13.20 11.93
N THR A 278 -23.51 -13.75 10.86
CA THR A 278 -24.88 -13.47 10.44
C THR A 278 -25.89 -13.94 11.50
N GLU A 279 -25.75 -15.17 11.95
CA GLU A 279 -26.59 -15.75 13.02
C GLU A 279 -26.52 -14.93 14.32
N ALA A 280 -25.31 -14.55 14.74
CA ALA A 280 -25.13 -13.73 15.94
C ALA A 280 -25.77 -12.34 15.81
N ARG A 281 -25.77 -11.75 14.62
CA ARG A 281 -26.43 -10.46 14.37
C ARG A 281 -27.94 -10.57 14.34
N GLU A 282 -28.48 -11.60 13.72
CA GLU A 282 -29.94 -11.88 13.71
C GLU A 282 -30.47 -12.09 15.13
N LYS A 283 -29.77 -12.86 15.95
CA LYS A 283 -30.12 -13.07 17.34
C LYS A 283 -30.14 -11.76 18.15
N ARG A 284 -29.12 -10.91 17.99
CA ARG A 284 -29.08 -9.58 18.65
C ARG A 284 -30.21 -8.65 18.20
N MET A 285 -30.61 -8.72 16.93
CA MET A 285 -31.72 -7.93 16.41
C MET A 285 -33.07 -8.41 16.96
N SER A 286 -33.29 -9.71 17.07
CA SER A 286 -34.51 -10.27 17.68
C SER A 286 -34.60 -9.89 19.15
N GLU A 287 -33.53 -10.07 19.94
CA GLU A 287 -33.47 -9.69 21.35
C GLU A 287 -33.72 -8.18 21.57
N SER A 288 -33.24 -7.32 20.68
CA SER A 288 -33.48 -5.88 20.77
C SER A 288 -34.91 -5.48 20.40
N SER A 289 -35.54 -6.23 19.50
CA SER A 289 -36.97 -6.02 19.14
C SER A 289 -37.91 -6.44 20.27
N ASP A 290 -37.61 -7.56 20.93
CA ASP A 290 -38.41 -8.06 22.07
C ASP A 290 -38.26 -7.16 23.32
N ALA A 291 -37.10 -6.54 23.51
CA ALA A 291 -36.84 -5.59 24.59
C ALA A 291 -37.47 -4.19 24.37
N ALA A 292 -37.92 -3.90 23.16
CA ALA A 292 -38.55 -2.62 22.80
C ALA A 292 -40.12 -2.71 22.82
N GLN A 293 -40.68 -3.90 22.98
CA GLN A 293 -42.08 -4.17 23.23
C GLN A 293 -42.35 -4.23 24.72
#